data_4bb41ffb7a53bc976757b8ff2fa4dd74
#
_entry.id   4bb41ffb7a53bc976757b8ff2fa4dd74
#
_cell.length_a   1.000
_cell.length_b   1.000
_cell.length_c   1.000
_cell.angle_alpha   90.00
_cell.angle_beta   90.00
_cell.angle_gamma   90.00
#
_symmetry.space_group_name_H-M   'P 1'
#
loop_
_entity.id
_entity.type
_entity.pdbx_description
1 polymer ?
#
loop_
_entity_poly.entity_id
_entity_poly.type
_entity_poly.pdbx_seq_one_letter_code
_entity_poly.pdbx_strand_id
1 'polypeptide(L)'
;VDTVLTGGSSRHFKLDIDHEIERWHPGRPRLYDVEWTVGHDAVIDQVGFRTITTDGTRIVINGEVTFLRGISMHAEAISGGRRSHGPTDAAGLFDSAEALGVNFVRLAHYQHDEYMMREADRRGVLAWCELPVYWGIAFDQPHVLENAREQLDELITRDRSRASVIFWSVANETMPSPGRNAFLTDLATRARELDPTRLISAALLTLPTDAQDHHVDDPLGAVIDVIAVNQYLGWYYGEREKIATTRWSTPFDKPIVFTEMGAGAKAGHHGNDEQIWTEEFQAAVYAVHTQMVNANRSDLDNGVVAGMSPWILKDFRAPVRVLPGIQDGYNRKGLVSEEGERKLAFDVLHSFYDGVASQVI
;
A
#
# COMPACT_ATOMS: atom_id res chain seq x y z
N VAL A 1 -12.24 -6.80 33.07
CA VAL A 1 -12.77 -5.52 33.63
C VAL A 1 -14.27 -5.49 33.43
N ASP A 2 -15.02 -5.46 34.54
CA ASP A 2 -16.47 -5.39 34.49
C ASP A 2 -16.93 -3.94 34.58
N THR A 3 -17.87 -3.56 33.71
CA THR A 3 -18.47 -2.23 33.73
C THR A 3 -19.90 -2.23 33.20
N VAL A 4 -20.68 -1.23 33.58
CA VAL A 4 -22.02 -1.01 33.05
C VAL A 4 -21.97 0.21 32.11
N LEU A 5 -22.44 0.03 30.88
CA LEU A 5 -22.62 1.10 29.90
C LEU A 5 -24.13 1.43 29.81
N THR A 6 -24.45 2.71 29.83
CA THR A 6 -25.79 3.20 29.46
C THR A 6 -25.84 3.44 27.95
N GLY A 7 -27.02 3.27 27.35
CA GLY A 7 -27.15 3.43 25.89
C GLY A 7 -26.58 4.77 25.41
N GLY A 8 -25.81 4.75 24.31
CA GLY A 8 -25.16 5.92 23.73
C GLY A 8 -23.90 6.42 24.45
N SER A 9 -23.44 5.72 25.51
CA SER A 9 -22.18 6.07 26.18
C SER A 9 -21.02 5.21 25.74
N SER A 10 -19.78 5.75 25.80
CA SER A 10 -18.53 5.04 25.62
C SER A 10 -17.65 5.15 26.85
N ARG A 11 -16.81 4.14 27.08
CA ARG A 11 -15.78 4.16 28.12
C ARG A 11 -14.45 3.70 27.57
N HIS A 12 -13.40 4.36 28.01
CA HIS A 12 -12.02 3.93 27.78
C HIS A 12 -11.51 3.17 28.99
N PHE A 13 -10.88 2.02 28.72
CA PHE A 13 -10.23 1.21 29.73
C PHE A 13 -8.75 1.14 29.41
N LYS A 14 -7.93 1.26 30.44
CA LYS A 14 -6.52 0.89 30.38
C LYS A 14 -6.38 -0.44 31.10
N LEU A 15 -5.86 -1.42 30.41
CA LEU A 15 -5.50 -2.72 30.96
C LEU A 15 -3.98 -2.75 31.09
N ASP A 16 -3.48 -2.93 32.30
CA ASP A 16 -2.07 -3.20 32.53
C ASP A 16 -1.87 -4.72 32.40
N ILE A 17 -0.96 -5.11 31.52
CA ILE A 17 -0.59 -6.50 31.29
C ILE A 17 0.70 -6.75 32.04
N ASP A 18 0.66 -7.67 33.01
CA ASP A 18 1.70 -7.94 33.99
C ASP A 18 2.71 -9.02 33.54
N HIS A 19 2.64 -9.44 32.28
CA HIS A 19 3.54 -10.40 31.68
C HIS A 19 4.09 -9.88 30.35
N GLU A 20 5.22 -10.46 29.91
CA GLU A 20 5.85 -10.11 28.64
C GLU A 20 4.94 -10.49 27.47
N ILE A 21 4.76 -9.53 26.55
CA ILE A 21 4.00 -9.72 25.33
C ILE A 21 4.99 -9.91 24.17
N GLU A 22 4.84 -11.03 23.46
CA GLU A 22 5.51 -11.24 22.19
C GLU A 22 4.89 -10.29 21.15
N ARG A 23 5.73 -9.50 20.49
CA ARG A 23 5.26 -8.53 19.48
C ARG A 23 4.92 -9.22 18.19
N TRP A 24 3.84 -8.74 17.56
CA TRP A 24 3.53 -9.07 16.18
C TRP A 24 4.62 -8.48 15.26
N HIS A 25 5.11 -9.28 14.31
CA HIS A 25 6.15 -8.89 13.38
C HIS A 25 5.85 -9.47 11.99
N PRO A 26 6.22 -8.80 10.87
CA PRO A 26 6.17 -9.39 9.54
C PRO A 26 6.91 -10.74 9.50
N GLY A 27 6.25 -11.78 8.97
CA GLY A 27 6.79 -13.14 8.92
C GLY A 27 6.76 -13.92 10.25
N ARG A 28 6.45 -13.27 11.38
CA ARG A 28 6.22 -13.92 12.69
C ARG A 28 5.00 -13.30 13.39
N PRO A 29 3.81 -13.45 12.83
CA PRO A 29 2.60 -12.84 13.38
C PRO A 29 2.22 -13.49 14.72
N ARG A 30 2.25 -12.71 15.79
CA ARG A 30 1.72 -13.12 17.09
C ARG A 30 0.41 -12.37 17.35
N LEU A 31 -0.68 -13.09 17.45
CA LEU A 31 -2.01 -12.58 17.77
C LEU A 31 -2.47 -13.13 19.11
N TYR A 32 -3.25 -12.33 19.82
CA TYR A 32 -3.88 -12.65 21.10
C TYR A 32 -5.38 -12.55 20.95
N ASP A 33 -6.08 -13.55 21.47
CA ASP A 33 -7.54 -13.51 21.52
C ASP A 33 -8.00 -12.52 22.61
N VAL A 34 -8.91 -11.63 22.22
CA VAL A 34 -9.58 -10.69 23.13
C VAL A 34 -11.07 -11.01 23.09
N GLU A 35 -11.59 -11.43 24.23
CA GLU A 35 -13.01 -11.73 24.39
C GLU A 35 -13.74 -10.52 25.02
N TRP A 36 -14.77 -10.06 24.34
CA TRP A 36 -15.69 -9.04 24.81
C TRP A 36 -17.02 -9.67 25.15
N THR A 37 -17.43 -9.60 26.43
CA THR A 37 -18.69 -10.18 26.90
C THR A 37 -19.64 -9.08 27.33
N VAL A 38 -20.88 -9.09 26.83
CA VAL A 38 -21.95 -8.18 27.23
C VAL A 38 -23.21 -8.99 27.51
N GLY A 39 -23.56 -9.12 28.78
CA GLY A 39 -24.66 -9.99 29.19
C GLY A 39 -24.40 -11.46 28.85
N HIS A 40 -25.16 -11.99 27.88
CA HIS A 40 -25.00 -13.35 27.38
C HIS A 40 -24.28 -13.43 26.01
N ASP A 41 -24.00 -12.28 25.41
CA ASP A 41 -23.29 -12.20 24.11
C ASP A 41 -21.79 -12.10 24.33
N ALA A 42 -21.03 -12.82 23.52
CA ALA A 42 -19.57 -12.77 23.50
C ALA A 42 -19.07 -12.60 22.07
N VAL A 43 -18.06 -11.75 21.91
CA VAL A 43 -17.34 -11.56 20.65
C VAL A 43 -15.85 -11.76 20.91
N ILE A 44 -15.24 -12.62 20.13
CA ILE A 44 -13.78 -12.83 20.16
C ILE A 44 -13.17 -12.15 18.95
N ASP A 45 -12.16 -11.33 19.18
CA ASP A 45 -11.33 -10.73 18.15
C ASP A 45 -9.86 -11.03 18.44
N GLN A 46 -9.02 -10.98 17.38
CA GLN A 46 -7.57 -11.20 17.46
C GLN A 46 -6.85 -9.86 17.30
N VAL A 47 -5.91 -9.59 18.21
CA VAL A 47 -5.11 -8.37 18.19
C VAL A 47 -3.63 -8.69 18.28
N GLY A 48 -2.80 -7.92 17.62
CA GLY A 48 -1.34 -7.98 17.73
C GLY A 48 -0.75 -6.65 18.21
N PHE A 49 0.36 -6.72 18.89
CA PHE A 49 1.05 -5.55 19.43
C PHE A 49 2.36 -5.31 18.70
N ARG A 50 2.58 -4.13 18.22
CA ARG A 50 3.81 -3.71 17.55
C ARG A 50 4.04 -2.22 17.70
N THR A 51 5.24 -1.76 17.41
CA THR A 51 5.56 -0.34 17.23
C THR A 51 5.90 -0.09 15.77
N ILE A 52 5.56 1.12 15.29
CA ILE A 52 5.99 1.60 13.99
C ILE A 52 6.40 3.06 14.11
N THR A 53 7.55 3.39 13.53
CA THR A 53 8.09 4.76 13.46
C THR A 53 8.87 4.95 12.17
N THR A 54 9.28 6.19 11.91
CA THR A 54 10.32 6.51 10.93
C THR A 54 11.59 6.94 11.67
N ASP A 55 12.75 6.66 11.07
CA ASP A 55 14.06 7.14 11.49
C ASP A 55 14.76 7.73 10.26
N GLY A 56 14.67 9.06 10.10
CA GLY A 56 15.05 9.74 8.86
C GLY A 56 14.32 9.12 7.67
N THR A 57 15.08 8.60 6.72
CA THR A 57 14.54 7.99 5.49
C THR A 57 14.12 6.51 5.65
N ARG A 58 14.13 5.96 6.87
CA ARG A 58 13.87 4.54 7.15
C ARG A 58 12.52 4.33 7.80
N ILE A 59 11.88 3.19 7.51
CA ILE A 59 10.71 2.68 8.25
C ILE A 59 11.20 1.65 9.26
N VAL A 60 10.74 1.77 10.51
CA VAL A 60 11.18 0.96 11.64
C VAL A 60 9.99 0.25 12.28
N ILE A 61 10.01 -1.08 12.29
CA ILE A 61 9.00 -1.94 12.93
C ILE A 61 9.62 -2.61 14.13
N ASN A 62 9.06 -2.41 15.32
CA ASN A 62 9.59 -2.97 16.57
C ASN A 62 11.06 -2.65 16.87
N GLY A 63 11.60 -1.57 16.33
CA GLY A 63 13.01 -1.18 16.44
C GLY A 63 13.91 -1.73 15.33
N GLU A 64 13.37 -2.48 14.37
CA GLU A 64 14.11 -3.05 13.23
C GLU A 64 13.80 -2.27 11.94
N VAL A 65 14.84 -1.86 11.20
CA VAL A 65 14.68 -1.23 9.88
C VAL A 65 14.07 -2.23 8.92
N THR A 66 12.99 -1.83 8.28
CA THR A 66 12.21 -2.71 7.41
C THR A 66 12.04 -2.09 6.03
N PHE A 67 12.54 -2.76 4.99
CA PHE A 67 12.23 -2.42 3.61
C PHE A 67 10.87 -3.05 3.20
N LEU A 68 9.95 -2.22 2.68
CA LEU A 68 8.63 -2.68 2.26
C LEU A 68 8.69 -3.32 0.87
N ARG A 69 8.62 -4.64 0.81
CA ARG A 69 8.48 -5.43 -0.42
C ARG A 69 6.99 -5.61 -0.69
N GLY A 70 6.39 -4.72 -1.47
CA GLY A 70 4.94 -4.62 -1.57
C GLY A 70 4.37 -4.98 -2.92
N ILE A 71 3.04 -5.04 -2.96
CA ILE A 71 2.22 -5.10 -4.16
C ILE A 71 0.89 -4.41 -3.92
N SER A 72 0.41 -3.64 -4.91
CA SER A 72 -0.91 -3.03 -4.86
C SER A 72 -1.99 -4.03 -5.24
N MET A 73 -3.18 -3.89 -4.63
CA MET A 73 -4.33 -4.76 -4.87
C MET A 73 -5.60 -3.96 -5.01
N HIS A 74 -6.44 -4.33 -5.98
CA HIS A 74 -7.85 -3.97 -5.99
C HIS A 74 -8.70 -5.04 -5.29
N ALA A 75 -9.89 -4.66 -4.82
CA ALA A 75 -10.85 -5.60 -4.22
C ALA A 75 -11.55 -6.45 -5.30
N GLU A 76 -10.76 -7.20 -6.07
CA GLU A 76 -11.25 -8.19 -7.03
C GLU A 76 -10.70 -9.58 -6.66
N ALA A 77 -11.58 -10.59 -6.69
CA ALA A 77 -11.20 -11.97 -6.44
C ALA A 77 -10.15 -12.43 -7.45
N ILE A 78 -9.25 -13.33 -7.02
CA ILE A 78 -8.14 -13.79 -7.87
C ILE A 78 -8.62 -14.42 -9.18
N SER A 79 -9.84 -14.95 -9.19
CA SER A 79 -10.50 -15.51 -10.37
C SER A 79 -11.98 -15.15 -10.42
N GLY A 80 -12.63 -15.30 -11.59
CA GLY A 80 -14.07 -15.15 -11.75
C GLY A 80 -14.56 -13.71 -11.96
N GLY A 81 -13.69 -12.71 -12.11
CA GLY A 81 -14.03 -11.35 -12.56
C GLY A 81 -15.06 -10.62 -11.68
N ARG A 82 -15.10 -10.88 -10.39
CA ARG A 82 -16.03 -10.31 -9.41
C ARG A 82 -15.30 -9.59 -8.28
N ARG A 83 -16.00 -8.76 -7.53
CA ARG A 83 -15.43 -8.16 -6.32
C ARG A 83 -15.08 -9.23 -5.28
N SER A 84 -13.94 -9.05 -4.63
CA SER A 84 -13.55 -9.88 -3.50
C SER A 84 -14.38 -9.52 -2.27
N HIS A 85 -14.81 -10.53 -1.53
CA HIS A 85 -15.41 -10.39 -0.22
C HIS A 85 -15.25 -11.69 0.57
N GLY A 86 -15.17 -11.57 1.89
CA GLY A 86 -15.07 -12.71 2.77
C GLY A 86 -13.70 -13.40 2.80
N PRO A 87 -13.54 -14.41 3.69
CA PRO A 87 -12.25 -14.98 4.02
C PRO A 87 -11.59 -15.74 2.86
N THR A 88 -12.38 -16.42 2.02
CA THR A 88 -11.84 -17.22 0.90
C THR A 88 -11.17 -16.34 -0.15
N ASP A 89 -11.78 -15.20 -0.48
CA ASP A 89 -11.21 -14.29 -1.48
C ASP A 89 -9.98 -13.58 -0.94
N ALA A 90 -10.02 -13.16 0.34
CA ALA A 90 -8.86 -12.61 1.01
C ALA A 90 -7.69 -13.59 0.99
N ALA A 91 -7.93 -14.85 1.40
CA ALA A 91 -6.90 -15.88 1.38
C ALA A 91 -6.29 -16.08 -0.03
N GLY A 92 -7.11 -16.16 -1.10
CA GLY A 92 -6.61 -16.33 -2.46
C GLY A 92 -5.77 -15.18 -2.98
N LEU A 93 -6.09 -13.93 -2.61
CA LEU A 93 -5.29 -12.75 -2.94
C LEU A 93 -3.95 -12.78 -2.19
N PHE A 94 -3.96 -13.11 -0.91
CA PHE A 94 -2.74 -13.21 -0.12
C PHE A 94 -1.87 -14.40 -0.50
N ASP A 95 -2.43 -15.55 -0.94
CA ASP A 95 -1.66 -16.68 -1.48
C ASP A 95 -0.80 -16.23 -2.67
N SER A 96 -1.38 -15.43 -3.58
CA SER A 96 -0.65 -14.89 -4.74
C SER A 96 0.40 -13.86 -4.34
N ALA A 97 0.10 -13.02 -3.33
CA ALA A 97 1.03 -12.03 -2.83
C ALA A 97 2.21 -12.66 -2.07
N GLU A 98 1.97 -13.64 -1.22
CA GLU A 98 3.03 -14.40 -0.54
C GLU A 98 3.92 -15.15 -1.53
N ALA A 99 3.33 -15.74 -2.58
CA ALA A 99 4.10 -16.37 -3.64
C ALA A 99 5.00 -15.38 -4.41
N LEU A 100 4.70 -14.09 -4.37
CA LEU A 100 5.56 -13.02 -4.90
C LEU A 100 6.70 -12.63 -3.94
N GLY A 101 6.64 -13.04 -2.67
CA GLY A 101 7.64 -12.70 -1.65
C GLY A 101 7.41 -11.37 -0.93
N VAL A 102 6.17 -10.88 -0.90
CA VAL A 102 5.84 -9.61 -0.25
C VAL A 102 5.85 -9.72 1.29
N ASN A 103 6.16 -8.60 1.94
CA ASN A 103 5.86 -8.36 3.36
C ASN A 103 4.87 -7.20 3.55
N PHE A 104 4.37 -6.61 2.45
CA PHE A 104 3.55 -5.42 2.45
C PHE A 104 2.52 -5.45 1.31
N VAL A 105 1.30 -4.95 1.55
CA VAL A 105 0.28 -4.76 0.53
C VAL A 105 -0.32 -3.35 0.60
N ARG A 106 -0.53 -2.74 -0.57
CA ARG A 106 -1.33 -1.52 -0.68
C ARG A 106 -2.73 -1.86 -1.17
N LEU A 107 -3.72 -1.62 -0.34
CA LEU A 107 -5.11 -1.87 -0.64
C LEU A 107 -5.74 -0.61 -1.26
N ALA A 108 -5.63 -0.52 -2.56
CA ALA A 108 -6.00 0.66 -3.34
C ALA A 108 -7.45 0.56 -3.84
N HIS A 109 -8.11 1.65 -4.07
CA HIS A 109 -7.93 3.06 -3.63
C HIS A 109 -9.06 3.44 -2.65
N TYR A 110 -9.53 2.49 -1.86
CA TYR A 110 -10.70 2.56 -1.00
C TYR A 110 -10.63 1.51 0.11
N GLN A 111 -11.52 1.62 1.07
CA GLN A 111 -11.63 0.64 2.14
C GLN A 111 -11.99 -0.75 1.58
N HIS A 112 -11.10 -1.73 1.79
CA HIS A 112 -11.34 -3.12 1.42
C HIS A 112 -12.17 -3.84 2.49
N ASP A 113 -12.61 -5.06 2.17
CA ASP A 113 -13.31 -5.95 3.10
C ASP A 113 -12.46 -6.22 4.35
N GLU A 114 -13.08 -6.32 5.53
CA GLU A 114 -12.36 -6.52 6.79
C GLU A 114 -11.54 -7.81 6.84
N TYR A 115 -11.94 -8.83 6.08
CA TYR A 115 -11.18 -10.08 5.99
C TYR A 115 -9.80 -9.90 5.36
N MET A 116 -9.59 -8.85 4.55
CA MET A 116 -8.26 -8.51 4.05
C MET A 116 -7.32 -8.13 5.20
N MET A 117 -7.82 -7.33 6.17
CA MET A 117 -7.01 -6.93 7.33
C MET A 117 -6.76 -8.09 8.29
N ARG A 118 -7.78 -8.94 8.51
CA ARG A 118 -7.66 -10.15 9.34
C ARG A 118 -6.67 -11.14 8.75
N GLU A 119 -6.69 -11.30 7.42
CA GLU A 119 -5.76 -12.17 6.71
C GLU A 119 -4.33 -11.61 6.73
N ALA A 120 -4.16 -10.30 6.57
CA ALA A 120 -2.88 -9.62 6.71
C ALA A 120 -2.30 -9.80 8.14
N ASP A 121 -3.14 -9.61 9.17
CA ASP A 121 -2.75 -9.86 10.58
C ASP A 121 -2.25 -11.29 10.79
N ARG A 122 -3.01 -12.28 10.30
CA ARG A 122 -2.74 -13.70 10.46
C ARG A 122 -1.46 -14.14 9.74
N ARG A 123 -1.18 -13.56 8.57
CA ARG A 123 -0.02 -13.92 7.73
C ARG A 123 1.24 -13.11 8.03
N GLY A 124 1.12 -12.07 8.83
CA GLY A 124 2.28 -11.20 9.09
C GLY A 124 2.63 -10.33 7.88
N VAL A 125 1.62 -9.82 7.15
CA VAL A 125 1.81 -8.93 6.02
C VAL A 125 1.36 -7.53 6.41
N LEU A 126 2.24 -6.54 6.24
CA LEU A 126 1.94 -5.13 6.50
C LEU A 126 0.92 -4.59 5.50
N ALA A 127 0.05 -3.66 5.93
CA ALA A 127 -1.01 -3.14 5.09
C ALA A 127 -1.05 -1.60 5.07
N TRP A 128 -1.31 -1.09 3.88
CA TRP A 128 -1.65 0.30 3.61
C TRP A 128 -3.14 0.37 3.29
N CYS A 129 -3.88 1.15 4.08
CA CYS A 129 -5.29 1.42 3.89
C CYS A 129 -5.48 2.87 3.44
N GLU A 130 -6.32 3.10 2.43
CA GLU A 130 -6.50 4.44 1.89
C GLU A 130 -7.97 4.82 1.64
N LEU A 131 -8.21 6.13 1.63
CA LEU A 131 -9.48 6.74 1.27
C LEU A 131 -9.62 6.88 -0.25
N PRO A 132 -10.86 6.83 -0.78
CA PRO A 132 -11.12 7.07 -2.20
C PRO A 132 -11.05 8.56 -2.60
N VAL A 133 -10.04 9.27 -2.10
CA VAL A 133 -9.74 10.66 -2.48
C VAL A 133 -8.66 10.62 -3.55
N TYR A 134 -9.06 10.56 -4.81
CA TYR A 134 -8.07 10.47 -5.89
C TYR A 134 -8.41 11.39 -7.06
N TRP A 135 -7.35 11.79 -7.79
CA TRP A 135 -7.37 12.70 -8.93
C TRP A 135 -7.99 14.05 -8.57
N GLY A 136 -9.09 14.43 -9.23
CA GLY A 136 -9.78 15.71 -9.04
C GLY A 136 -11.13 15.53 -8.34
N ILE A 137 -11.23 16.06 -7.14
CA ILE A 137 -12.50 16.19 -6.41
C ILE A 137 -12.75 17.67 -6.08
N ALA A 138 -13.93 18.00 -5.60
CA ALA A 138 -14.28 19.38 -5.24
C ALA A 138 -13.71 19.77 -3.86
N PHE A 139 -12.37 19.98 -3.78
CA PHE A 139 -11.64 20.24 -2.54
C PHE A 139 -12.13 21.46 -1.77
N ASP A 140 -12.72 22.45 -2.44
CA ASP A 140 -13.21 23.68 -1.83
C ASP A 140 -14.66 23.58 -1.31
N GLN A 141 -15.29 22.39 -1.39
CA GLN A 141 -16.66 22.17 -0.95
C GLN A 141 -16.72 21.56 0.45
N PRO A 142 -17.31 22.25 1.46
CA PRO A 142 -17.33 21.75 2.84
C PRO A 142 -17.98 20.36 2.99
N HIS A 143 -19.05 20.07 2.26
CA HIS A 143 -19.73 18.76 2.34
C HIS A 143 -18.89 17.61 1.78
N VAL A 144 -17.94 17.89 0.85
CA VAL A 144 -17.01 16.88 0.33
C VAL A 144 -15.95 16.55 1.40
N LEU A 145 -15.47 17.55 2.12
CA LEU A 145 -14.56 17.35 3.26
C LEU A 145 -15.25 16.55 4.37
N GLU A 146 -16.49 16.90 4.71
CA GLU A 146 -17.24 16.18 5.74
C GLU A 146 -17.42 14.70 5.37
N ASN A 147 -17.85 14.40 4.15
CA ASN A 147 -17.96 13.02 3.66
C ASN A 147 -16.62 12.28 3.73
N ALA A 148 -15.51 12.93 3.37
CA ALA A 148 -14.19 12.31 3.46
C ALA A 148 -13.77 12.04 4.91
N ARG A 149 -14.10 12.94 5.85
CA ARG A 149 -13.88 12.73 7.29
C ARG A 149 -14.70 11.56 7.83
N GLU A 150 -15.98 11.46 7.47
CA GLU A 150 -16.84 10.33 7.85
C GLU A 150 -16.25 9.00 7.38
N GLN A 151 -15.82 8.91 6.13
CA GLN A 151 -15.18 7.71 5.60
C GLN A 151 -13.85 7.39 6.31
N LEU A 152 -13.06 8.41 6.66
CA LEU A 152 -11.82 8.24 7.42
C LEU A 152 -12.09 7.72 8.85
N ASP A 153 -13.10 8.28 9.51
CA ASP A 153 -13.52 7.87 10.85
C ASP A 153 -13.97 6.40 10.85
N GLU A 154 -14.75 5.99 9.86
CA GLU A 154 -15.21 4.60 9.67
C GLU A 154 -14.03 3.66 9.42
N LEU A 155 -13.14 4.00 8.49
CA LEU A 155 -11.95 3.22 8.15
C LEU A 155 -11.07 2.99 9.39
N ILE A 156 -10.70 4.05 10.09
CA ILE A 156 -9.83 3.98 11.26
C ILE A 156 -10.53 3.26 12.43
N THR A 157 -11.81 3.55 12.68
CA THR A 157 -12.56 2.90 13.76
C THR A 157 -12.65 1.41 13.56
N ARG A 158 -12.87 0.93 12.33
CA ARG A 158 -12.91 -0.51 12.01
C ARG A 158 -11.56 -1.18 12.17
N ASP A 159 -10.50 -0.56 11.62
CA ASP A 159 -9.23 -1.27 11.37
C ASP A 159 -8.07 -0.89 12.33
N ARG A 160 -8.25 0.08 13.24
CA ARG A 160 -7.17 0.51 14.16
C ARG A 160 -6.68 -0.57 15.13
N SER A 161 -7.44 -1.65 15.33
CA SER A 161 -7.01 -2.80 16.14
C SER A 161 -6.20 -3.83 15.34
N ARG A 162 -6.08 -3.66 14.01
CA ARG A 162 -5.31 -4.58 13.16
C ARG A 162 -3.82 -4.27 13.24
N ALA A 163 -3.02 -5.25 13.63
CA ALA A 163 -1.57 -5.09 13.77
C ALA A 163 -0.87 -4.85 12.43
N SER A 164 -1.38 -5.46 11.37
CA SER A 164 -0.87 -5.34 10.00
C SER A 164 -0.95 -3.92 9.44
N VAL A 165 -1.99 -3.16 9.80
CA VAL A 165 -2.19 -1.81 9.29
C VAL A 165 -1.11 -0.88 9.83
N ILE A 166 -0.28 -0.32 8.93
CA ILE A 166 0.82 0.57 9.25
C ILE A 166 0.65 1.97 8.66
N PHE A 167 -0.19 2.12 7.64
CA PHE A 167 -0.47 3.41 7.01
C PHE A 167 -1.95 3.72 6.94
N TRP A 168 -2.28 4.96 7.26
CA TRP A 168 -3.51 5.63 6.83
C TRP A 168 -3.16 6.59 5.71
N SER A 169 -3.69 6.35 4.52
CA SER A 169 -3.48 7.18 3.34
C SER A 169 -4.69 8.05 3.06
N VAL A 170 -4.46 9.33 2.89
CA VAL A 170 -5.52 10.33 2.73
C VAL A 170 -5.80 10.71 1.29
N ALA A 171 -4.96 10.30 0.33
CA ALA A 171 -5.15 10.63 -1.08
C ALA A 171 -4.33 9.77 -2.04
N ASN A 172 -4.76 9.76 -3.32
CA ASN A 172 -4.02 9.23 -4.46
C ASN A 172 -4.05 10.22 -5.64
N GLU A 173 -2.87 10.55 -6.18
CA GLU A 173 -2.67 11.32 -7.42
C GLU A 173 -3.46 12.63 -7.53
N THR A 174 -3.54 13.38 -6.44
CA THR A 174 -4.22 14.67 -6.41
C THR A 174 -3.26 15.80 -6.80
N MET A 175 -3.69 16.67 -7.74
CA MET A 175 -2.90 17.83 -8.16
C MET A 175 -2.74 18.86 -7.05
N PRO A 176 -1.53 19.34 -6.74
CA PRO A 176 -1.30 20.36 -5.74
C PRO A 176 -2.08 21.66 -6.03
N SER A 177 -2.81 22.13 -5.03
CA SER A 177 -3.51 23.42 -5.02
C SER A 177 -3.75 23.86 -3.57
N PRO A 178 -4.01 25.15 -3.32
CA PRO A 178 -4.31 25.61 -1.95
C PRO A 178 -5.49 24.86 -1.32
N GLY A 179 -6.60 24.66 -2.05
CA GLY A 179 -7.78 23.93 -1.58
C GLY A 179 -7.46 22.47 -1.30
N ARG A 180 -6.76 21.77 -2.22
CA ARG A 180 -6.29 20.39 -2.01
C ARG A 180 -5.38 20.26 -0.79
N ASN A 181 -4.45 21.20 -0.62
CA ASN A 181 -3.51 21.13 0.50
C ASN A 181 -4.22 21.33 1.84
N ALA A 182 -5.15 22.28 1.94
CA ALA A 182 -5.97 22.48 3.14
C ALA A 182 -6.82 21.25 3.46
N PHE A 183 -7.51 20.68 2.47
CA PHE A 183 -8.34 19.50 2.59
C PHE A 183 -7.55 18.29 3.11
N LEU A 184 -6.41 17.98 2.49
CA LEU A 184 -5.61 16.81 2.87
C LEU A 184 -4.83 17.01 4.18
N THR A 185 -4.45 18.23 4.51
CA THR A 185 -3.88 18.54 5.83
C THR A 185 -4.91 18.31 6.95
N ASP A 186 -6.17 18.66 6.71
CA ASP A 186 -7.26 18.38 7.63
C ASP A 186 -7.45 16.88 7.86
N LEU A 187 -7.53 16.08 6.78
CA LEU A 187 -7.65 14.63 6.88
C LEU A 187 -6.44 13.98 7.56
N ALA A 188 -5.22 14.44 7.26
CA ALA A 188 -4.01 13.93 7.91
C ALA A 188 -4.00 14.23 9.42
N THR A 189 -4.44 15.42 9.80
CA THR A 189 -4.61 15.81 11.20
C THR A 189 -5.66 14.94 11.89
N ARG A 190 -6.81 14.75 11.26
CA ARG A 190 -7.91 13.91 11.77
C ARG A 190 -7.47 12.46 11.96
N ALA A 191 -6.75 11.89 10.97
CA ALA A 191 -6.21 10.54 11.09
C ALA A 191 -5.29 10.38 12.31
N ARG A 192 -4.42 11.36 12.55
CA ARG A 192 -3.49 11.37 13.68
C ARG A 192 -4.20 11.51 15.04
N GLU A 193 -5.29 12.28 15.09
CA GLU A 193 -6.13 12.38 16.29
C GLU A 193 -6.84 11.06 16.62
N LEU A 194 -7.33 10.37 15.60
CA LEU A 194 -8.04 9.09 15.76
C LEU A 194 -7.11 7.93 16.08
N ASP A 195 -5.90 7.95 15.51
CA ASP A 195 -4.90 6.91 15.69
C ASP A 195 -3.46 7.46 15.59
N PRO A 196 -2.84 7.82 16.71
CA PRO A 196 -1.46 8.31 16.72
C PRO A 196 -0.41 7.20 16.58
N THR A 197 -0.82 5.95 16.35
CA THR A 197 0.06 4.77 16.36
C THR A 197 0.40 4.24 14.96
N ARG A 198 -0.10 4.88 13.91
CA ARG A 198 0.18 4.56 12.50
C ARG A 198 0.80 5.76 11.79
N LEU A 199 1.50 5.48 10.71
CA LEU A 199 2.05 6.50 9.84
C LEU A 199 0.96 7.05 8.92
N ILE A 200 1.01 8.35 8.68
CA ILE A 200 0.10 9.02 7.74
C ILE A 200 0.85 9.24 6.43
N SER A 201 0.18 8.94 5.31
CA SER A 201 0.75 9.14 3.99
C SER A 201 -0.31 9.54 2.95
N ALA A 202 0.13 9.78 1.73
CA ALA A 202 -0.67 9.94 0.53
C ALA A 202 0.17 9.50 -0.66
N ALA A 203 -0.43 8.81 -1.63
CA ALA A 203 0.24 8.49 -2.89
C ALA A 203 0.26 9.74 -3.78
N LEU A 204 1.40 10.42 -3.83
CA LEU A 204 1.58 11.67 -4.53
C LEU A 204 1.73 11.44 -6.05
N LEU A 205 1.23 12.37 -6.82
CA LEU A 205 1.42 12.39 -8.27
C LEU A 205 2.83 12.89 -8.61
N THR A 206 3.57 12.13 -9.40
CA THR A 206 4.77 12.63 -10.06
C THR A 206 4.43 13.08 -11.47
N LEU A 207 4.81 14.30 -11.79
CA LEU A 207 4.65 14.82 -13.14
C LEU A 207 5.83 14.40 -14.02
N PRO A 208 5.59 14.15 -15.32
CA PRO A 208 6.67 13.90 -16.27
C PRO A 208 7.69 15.05 -16.26
N THR A 209 8.95 14.71 -16.27
CA THR A 209 10.07 15.65 -16.35
C THR A 209 11.16 15.08 -17.26
N ASP A 210 11.91 15.96 -17.93
CA ASP A 210 13.10 15.58 -18.69
C ASP A 210 14.34 15.39 -17.79
N ALA A 211 14.22 15.71 -16.50
CA ALA A 211 15.30 15.51 -15.54
C ALA A 211 15.57 14.01 -15.33
N GLN A 212 16.85 13.63 -15.30
CA GLN A 212 17.28 12.27 -14.97
C GLN A 212 16.97 11.92 -13.52
N ASP A 213 17.15 12.87 -12.62
CA ASP A 213 16.90 12.72 -11.19
C ASP A 213 15.57 13.36 -10.81
N HIS A 214 14.83 12.70 -9.94
CA HIS A 214 13.52 13.14 -9.49
C HIS A 214 13.57 13.69 -8.08
N HIS A 215 13.01 14.90 -7.92
CA HIS A 215 12.88 15.57 -6.63
C HIS A 215 11.42 15.72 -6.27
N VAL A 216 10.99 15.10 -5.17
CA VAL A 216 9.60 15.12 -4.71
C VAL A 216 9.42 16.21 -3.66
N ASP A 217 8.85 17.34 -4.09
CA ASP A 217 8.59 18.52 -3.26
C ASP A 217 7.10 18.90 -3.32
N ASP A 218 6.25 18.02 -2.80
CA ASP A 218 4.83 18.31 -2.64
C ASP A 218 4.60 18.95 -1.26
N PRO A 219 3.86 20.08 -1.14
CA PRO A 219 3.60 20.73 0.14
C PRO A 219 3.01 19.81 1.23
N LEU A 220 2.30 18.76 0.83
CA LEU A 220 1.76 17.76 1.75
C LEU A 220 2.87 17.00 2.50
N GLY A 221 4.07 16.94 1.93
CA GLY A 221 5.24 16.33 2.57
C GLY A 221 5.58 16.91 3.94
N ALA A 222 5.17 18.14 4.23
CA ALA A 222 5.35 18.75 5.55
C ALA A 222 4.48 18.09 6.65
N VAL A 223 3.32 17.53 6.31
CA VAL A 223 2.31 17.05 7.28
C VAL A 223 2.16 15.54 7.33
N ILE A 224 2.54 14.79 6.28
CA ILE A 224 2.55 13.32 6.25
C ILE A 224 3.87 12.77 6.77
N ASP A 225 3.92 11.52 7.20
CA ASP A 225 5.11 10.88 7.79
C ASP A 225 6.00 10.20 6.74
N VAL A 226 5.42 9.76 5.62
CA VAL A 226 6.09 9.06 4.54
C VAL A 226 5.69 9.67 3.20
N ILE A 227 6.68 9.97 2.36
CA ILE A 227 6.49 10.50 1.02
C ILE A 227 6.23 9.30 0.09
N ALA A 228 4.98 9.08 -0.27
CA ALA A 228 4.67 8.03 -1.22
C ALA A 228 4.41 8.59 -2.61
N VAL A 229 4.87 7.92 -3.65
CA VAL A 229 4.79 8.43 -5.01
C VAL A 229 4.37 7.37 -6.01
N ASN A 230 3.52 7.75 -6.94
CA ASN A 230 3.22 6.97 -8.13
C ASN A 230 4.12 7.43 -9.27
N GLN A 231 4.86 6.52 -9.88
CA GLN A 231 5.74 6.81 -11.00
C GLN A 231 5.67 5.70 -12.04
N TYR A 232 5.70 6.08 -13.29
CA TYR A 232 5.58 5.14 -14.41
C TYR A 232 6.64 5.38 -15.48
N LEU A 233 7.90 5.51 -15.05
CA LEU A 233 9.06 5.60 -15.94
C LEU A 233 9.12 4.37 -16.86
N GLY A 234 9.36 4.62 -18.14
CA GLY A 234 9.42 3.56 -19.17
C GLY A 234 8.06 3.01 -19.60
N TRP A 235 6.94 3.54 -19.04
CA TRP A 235 5.59 3.19 -19.48
C TRP A 235 4.81 4.40 -20.02
N TYR A 236 4.60 5.44 -19.22
CA TYR A 236 3.91 6.66 -19.66
C TYR A 236 4.88 7.76 -20.06
N TYR A 237 6.09 7.75 -19.52
CA TYR A 237 7.15 8.73 -19.78
C TYR A 237 8.52 8.15 -19.41
N GLY A 238 9.57 8.86 -19.83
CA GLY A 238 10.95 8.47 -19.58
C GLY A 238 11.45 7.34 -20.50
N GLU A 239 12.76 7.27 -20.64
CA GLU A 239 13.45 6.24 -21.45
C GLU A 239 13.85 5.08 -20.55
N ARG A 240 13.51 3.85 -20.93
CA ARG A 240 13.78 2.62 -20.16
C ARG A 240 15.24 2.49 -19.75
N GLU A 241 16.15 2.85 -20.63
CA GLU A 241 17.61 2.74 -20.47
C GLU A 241 18.15 3.63 -19.35
N LYS A 242 17.44 4.70 -19.02
CA LYS A 242 17.84 5.66 -17.98
C LYS A 242 17.31 5.30 -16.59
N ILE A 243 16.30 4.44 -16.49
CA ILE A 243 15.62 4.15 -15.23
C ILE A 243 16.57 3.63 -14.16
N ALA A 244 17.42 2.66 -14.48
CA ALA A 244 18.33 2.03 -13.51
C ALA A 244 19.26 3.02 -12.79
N THR A 245 19.57 4.16 -13.41
CA THR A 245 20.47 5.19 -12.88
C THR A 245 19.75 6.39 -12.29
N THR A 246 18.42 6.45 -12.38
CA THR A 246 17.60 7.53 -11.82
C THR A 246 17.76 7.60 -10.30
N ARG A 247 17.96 8.82 -9.78
CA ARG A 247 18.00 9.08 -8.34
C ARG A 247 16.74 9.81 -7.89
N TRP A 248 16.34 9.49 -6.67
CA TRP A 248 15.17 10.08 -6.04
C TRP A 248 15.59 10.86 -4.79
N SER A 249 14.95 11.98 -4.56
CA SER A 249 15.21 12.85 -3.41
C SER A 249 13.95 13.61 -3.00
N THR A 250 13.96 14.13 -1.78
CA THR A 250 12.93 15.00 -1.24
C THR A 250 13.56 16.02 -0.30
N PRO A 251 13.01 17.22 -0.12
CA PRO A 251 13.53 18.20 0.84
C PRO A 251 13.17 17.82 2.30
N PHE A 252 12.34 16.77 2.47
CA PHE A 252 11.93 16.31 3.78
C PHE A 252 12.85 15.17 4.25
N ASP A 253 13.21 15.16 5.54
CA ASP A 253 13.92 14.03 6.15
C ASP A 253 12.91 12.90 6.46
N LYS A 254 12.41 12.26 5.40
CA LYS A 254 11.34 11.26 5.44
C LYS A 254 11.58 10.16 4.41
N PRO A 255 11.08 8.93 4.68
CA PRO A 255 11.17 7.84 3.71
C PRO A 255 10.35 8.13 2.45
N ILE A 256 10.86 7.67 1.30
CA ILE A 256 10.08 7.57 0.06
C ILE A 256 9.58 6.14 -0.10
N VAL A 257 8.32 5.95 -0.49
CA VAL A 257 7.75 4.66 -0.89
C VAL A 257 7.14 4.80 -2.28
N PHE A 258 7.52 3.94 -3.22
CA PHE A 258 6.86 3.88 -4.51
C PHE A 258 5.56 3.10 -4.39
N THR A 259 4.43 3.79 -4.54
CA THR A 259 3.09 3.23 -4.38
C THR A 259 2.49 2.73 -5.67
N GLU A 260 3.01 3.18 -6.81
CA GLU A 260 2.72 2.61 -8.13
C GLU A 260 3.92 2.72 -9.05
N MET A 261 4.18 1.67 -9.80
CA MET A 261 5.16 1.57 -10.88
C MET A 261 4.89 0.33 -11.72
N GLY A 262 5.46 0.28 -12.93
CA GLY A 262 5.36 -0.89 -13.80
C GLY A 262 4.80 -0.57 -15.17
N ALA A 263 4.52 -1.61 -15.95
CA ALA A 263 4.02 -1.54 -17.31
C ALA A 263 2.88 -2.54 -17.54
N GLY A 264 2.14 -2.39 -18.63
CA GLY A 264 1.08 -3.31 -19.03
C GLY A 264 1.58 -4.42 -19.95
N ALA A 265 1.06 -5.64 -19.74
CA ALA A 265 1.19 -6.76 -20.68
C ALA A 265 -0.09 -7.59 -20.69
N LYS A 266 -0.47 -8.14 -21.84
CA LYS A 266 -1.53 -9.15 -21.92
C LYS A 266 -0.89 -10.53 -21.72
N ALA A 267 -1.45 -11.34 -20.82
CA ALA A 267 -0.99 -12.71 -20.59
C ALA A 267 -1.01 -13.52 -21.89
N GLY A 268 0.04 -14.27 -22.14
CA GLY A 268 0.25 -15.05 -23.37
C GLY A 268 0.58 -14.22 -24.62
N HIS A 269 0.74 -12.88 -24.50
CA HIS A 269 1.17 -12.05 -25.60
C HIS A 269 2.70 -11.88 -25.53
N HIS A 270 3.43 -12.57 -26.42
CA HIS A 270 4.88 -12.64 -26.45
C HIS A 270 5.48 -11.92 -27.64
N GLY A 271 6.72 -11.43 -27.49
CA GLY A 271 7.49 -10.71 -28.53
C GLY A 271 8.87 -10.36 -28.01
N ASN A 272 9.46 -9.29 -28.57
CA ASN A 272 10.69 -8.76 -28.02
C ASN A 272 10.41 -7.77 -26.89
N ASP A 273 11.42 -7.43 -26.12
CA ASP A 273 11.33 -6.56 -24.95
C ASP A 273 11.16 -5.06 -25.28
N GLU A 274 11.10 -4.69 -26.55
CA GLU A 274 10.76 -3.33 -27.02
C GLU A 274 9.28 -3.23 -27.44
N GLN A 275 8.62 -4.36 -27.68
CA GLN A 275 7.24 -4.41 -28.11
C GLN A 275 6.31 -4.25 -26.93
N ILE A 276 5.69 -3.08 -26.79
CA ILE A 276 4.71 -2.78 -25.73
C ILE A 276 3.57 -3.82 -25.71
N TRP A 277 3.05 -4.09 -24.52
CA TRP A 277 1.99 -5.06 -24.21
C TRP A 277 2.45 -6.53 -24.23
N THR A 278 3.70 -6.84 -24.60
CA THR A 278 4.26 -8.19 -24.42
C THR A 278 4.68 -8.43 -22.98
N GLU A 279 4.74 -9.68 -22.58
CA GLU A 279 5.22 -10.04 -21.24
C GLU A 279 6.71 -9.72 -21.10
N GLU A 280 7.48 -9.86 -22.18
CA GLU A 280 8.92 -9.51 -22.24
C GLU A 280 9.15 -8.01 -22.01
N PHE A 281 8.33 -7.15 -22.61
CA PHE A 281 8.40 -5.70 -22.35
C PHE A 281 8.10 -5.39 -20.88
N GLN A 282 7.04 -5.95 -20.32
CA GLN A 282 6.68 -5.75 -18.91
C GLN A 282 7.84 -6.20 -18.01
N ALA A 283 8.38 -7.40 -18.24
CA ALA A 283 9.50 -7.95 -17.47
C ALA A 283 10.76 -7.07 -17.56
N ALA A 284 11.08 -6.56 -18.75
CA ALA A 284 12.22 -5.66 -18.94
C ALA A 284 12.05 -4.33 -18.18
N VAL A 285 10.85 -3.75 -18.18
CA VAL A 285 10.55 -2.54 -17.38
C VAL A 285 10.72 -2.84 -15.89
N TYR A 286 10.20 -3.97 -15.39
CA TYR A 286 10.37 -4.36 -13.99
C TYR A 286 11.85 -4.58 -13.63
N ALA A 287 12.64 -5.19 -14.52
CA ALA A 287 14.05 -5.44 -14.28
C ALA A 287 14.87 -4.14 -14.06
N VAL A 288 14.64 -3.10 -14.86
CA VAL A 288 15.32 -1.81 -14.65
C VAL A 288 14.78 -1.04 -13.45
N HIS A 289 13.49 -1.18 -13.13
CA HIS A 289 12.91 -0.59 -11.94
C HIS A 289 13.47 -1.21 -10.65
N THR A 290 13.66 -2.53 -10.59
CA THR A 290 14.27 -3.18 -9.41
C THR A 290 15.71 -2.73 -9.21
N GLN A 291 16.48 -2.48 -10.30
CA GLN A 291 17.80 -1.87 -10.22
C GLN A 291 17.77 -0.45 -9.66
N MET A 292 16.85 0.39 -10.16
CA MET A 292 16.64 1.75 -9.65
C MET A 292 16.30 1.74 -8.16
N VAL A 293 15.35 0.91 -7.76
CA VAL A 293 14.95 0.78 -6.35
C VAL A 293 16.14 0.36 -5.50
N ASN A 294 16.88 -0.68 -5.92
CA ASN A 294 18.04 -1.16 -5.19
C ASN A 294 19.12 -0.07 -5.01
N ALA A 295 19.32 0.78 -6.01
CA ALA A 295 20.29 1.88 -5.97
C ALA A 295 19.84 3.08 -5.10
N ASN A 296 18.57 3.11 -4.68
CA ASN A 296 17.97 4.18 -3.87
C ASN A 296 17.48 3.67 -2.49
N ARG A 297 17.69 2.42 -2.11
CA ARG A 297 17.18 1.82 -0.85
C ARG A 297 17.69 2.55 0.38
N SER A 298 16.80 2.88 1.29
CA SER A 298 17.09 3.59 2.54
C SER A 298 17.66 2.69 3.65
N ASP A 299 17.51 1.37 3.54
CA ASP A 299 18.14 0.39 4.41
C ASP A 299 19.60 0.06 4.01
N LEU A 300 20.06 0.66 2.90
CA LEU A 300 21.45 0.72 2.47
C LEU A 300 21.98 2.16 2.65
N ASP A 301 23.28 2.35 2.50
CA ASP A 301 23.92 3.64 2.71
C ASP A 301 23.38 4.75 1.77
N ASN A 302 22.94 5.86 2.34
CA ASN A 302 22.51 7.10 1.67
C ASN A 302 21.25 6.99 0.75
N GLY A 303 20.45 5.95 0.85
CA GLY A 303 19.21 5.85 0.12
C GLY A 303 18.04 6.56 0.82
N VAL A 304 16.97 6.81 0.06
CA VAL A 304 15.74 7.44 0.56
C VAL A 304 14.49 6.57 0.35
N VAL A 305 14.60 5.50 -0.45
CA VAL A 305 13.47 4.63 -0.80
C VAL A 305 13.36 3.49 0.23
N ALA A 306 12.30 3.55 1.04
CA ALA A 306 12.04 2.57 2.10
C ALA A 306 11.13 1.43 1.65
N GLY A 307 10.65 1.44 0.42
CA GLY A 307 9.81 0.37 -0.09
C GLY A 307 9.16 0.67 -1.43
N MET A 308 8.48 -0.34 -1.95
CA MET A 308 7.72 -0.25 -3.18
C MET A 308 6.47 -1.12 -3.13
N SER A 309 5.43 -0.71 -3.85
CA SER A 309 4.18 -1.44 -4.04
C SER A 309 3.75 -1.30 -5.50
N PRO A 310 4.35 -2.07 -6.41
CA PRO A 310 4.05 -1.98 -7.85
C PRO A 310 2.57 -2.11 -8.16
N TRP A 311 2.16 -1.50 -9.26
CA TRP A 311 0.81 -1.55 -9.78
C TRP A 311 0.75 -2.60 -10.90
N ILE A 312 0.20 -3.76 -10.65
CA ILE A 312 -0.66 -4.24 -9.58
C ILE A 312 -0.57 -5.78 -9.50
N LEU A 313 -1.05 -6.43 -8.46
CA LEU A 313 -0.98 -7.89 -8.36
C LEU A 313 -1.68 -8.58 -9.54
N LYS A 314 -2.91 -8.17 -9.83
CA LYS A 314 -3.79 -8.83 -10.81
C LYS A 314 -4.36 -7.85 -11.83
N ASP A 315 -4.49 -8.28 -13.09
CA ASP A 315 -5.31 -7.58 -14.08
C ASP A 315 -6.73 -7.42 -13.54
N PHE A 316 -7.28 -6.21 -13.62
CA PHE A 316 -8.59 -5.91 -13.06
C PHE A 316 -9.51 -5.24 -14.07
N ARG A 317 -10.81 -5.35 -13.85
CA ARG A 317 -11.83 -4.76 -14.72
C ARG A 317 -11.73 -3.24 -14.74
N ALA A 318 -11.57 -2.72 -15.94
CA ALA A 318 -11.48 -1.29 -16.24
C ALA A 318 -12.20 -1.01 -17.56
N PRO A 319 -13.53 -0.89 -17.57
CA PRO A 319 -14.35 -0.83 -18.81
C PRO A 319 -13.95 0.28 -19.78
N VAL A 320 -13.28 1.33 -19.28
CA VAL A 320 -12.75 2.42 -20.12
C VAL A 320 -11.48 2.06 -20.90
N ARG A 321 -10.87 0.90 -20.61
CA ARG A 321 -9.67 0.38 -21.28
C ARG A 321 -10.08 -0.48 -22.47
N VAL A 322 -10.22 0.14 -23.64
CA VAL A 322 -10.91 -0.46 -24.81
C VAL A 322 -9.98 -0.86 -25.96
N LEU A 323 -8.65 -0.90 -25.78
CA LEU A 323 -7.74 -1.33 -26.85
C LEU A 323 -8.05 -2.78 -27.27
N PRO A 324 -8.62 -2.99 -28.51
CA PRO A 324 -9.10 -4.31 -28.91
C PRO A 324 -7.98 -5.36 -28.96
N GLY A 325 -8.27 -6.55 -28.49
CA GLY A 325 -7.33 -7.67 -28.53
C GLY A 325 -6.21 -7.60 -27.48
N ILE A 326 -6.07 -6.49 -26.77
CA ILE A 326 -5.10 -6.27 -25.69
C ILE A 326 -5.80 -6.01 -24.37
N GLN A 327 -6.43 -4.86 -24.22
CA GLN A 327 -7.05 -4.48 -22.94
C GLN A 327 -8.42 -5.11 -22.76
N ASP A 328 -9.29 -5.03 -23.74
CA ASP A 328 -10.62 -5.67 -23.77
C ASP A 328 -11.43 -5.44 -22.47
N GLY A 329 -11.37 -4.21 -21.92
CA GLY A 329 -12.06 -3.82 -20.69
C GLY A 329 -11.28 -4.13 -19.40
N TYR A 330 -9.99 -4.42 -19.48
CA TYR A 330 -9.11 -4.66 -18.33
C TYR A 330 -7.94 -3.68 -18.28
N ASN A 331 -7.50 -3.34 -17.08
CA ASN A 331 -6.16 -2.80 -16.86
C ASN A 331 -5.18 -3.96 -16.84
N ARG A 332 -4.23 -3.97 -17.78
CA ARG A 332 -3.27 -5.05 -18.01
C ARG A 332 -1.94 -4.87 -17.29
N LYS A 333 -1.90 -4.09 -16.22
CA LYS A 333 -0.68 -3.92 -15.42
C LYS A 333 -0.46 -5.00 -14.36
N GLY A 334 -1.39 -5.95 -14.21
CA GLY A 334 -1.24 -7.08 -13.30
C GLY A 334 0.03 -7.88 -13.55
N LEU A 335 0.63 -8.41 -12.50
CA LEU A 335 1.65 -9.44 -12.56
C LEU A 335 1.05 -10.82 -12.81
N VAL A 336 -0.25 -10.97 -12.50
CA VAL A 336 -1.05 -12.12 -12.92
C VAL A 336 -2.22 -11.64 -13.78
N SER A 337 -2.71 -12.52 -14.65
CA SER A 337 -3.88 -12.26 -15.51
C SER A 337 -5.18 -12.19 -14.70
N GLU A 338 -6.28 -11.81 -15.36
CA GLU A 338 -7.63 -11.88 -14.80
C GLU A 338 -8.06 -13.31 -14.40
N GLU A 339 -7.42 -14.32 -14.95
CA GLU A 339 -7.66 -15.74 -14.63
C GLU A 339 -6.64 -16.31 -13.62
N GLY A 340 -5.67 -15.49 -13.16
CA GLY A 340 -4.68 -15.89 -12.17
C GLY A 340 -3.38 -16.48 -12.74
N GLU A 341 -3.15 -16.39 -14.05
CA GLU A 341 -1.92 -16.86 -14.70
C GLU A 341 -0.78 -15.86 -14.45
N ARG A 342 0.38 -16.33 -14.02
CA ARG A 342 1.56 -15.48 -13.81
C ARG A 342 2.15 -15.02 -15.14
N LYS A 343 2.51 -13.75 -15.21
CA LYS A 343 3.26 -13.16 -16.32
C LYS A 343 4.75 -13.12 -15.99
N LEU A 344 5.62 -12.99 -16.98
CA LEU A 344 7.09 -13.00 -16.80
C LEU A 344 7.61 -11.99 -15.77
N ALA A 345 6.96 -10.83 -15.65
CA ALA A 345 7.35 -9.82 -14.67
C ALA A 345 7.13 -10.26 -13.20
N PHE A 346 6.28 -11.27 -12.95
CA PHE A 346 6.10 -11.86 -11.62
C PHE A 346 7.42 -12.44 -11.12
N ASP A 347 8.11 -13.24 -11.94
CA ASP A 347 9.36 -13.89 -11.54
C ASP A 347 10.51 -12.90 -11.38
N VAL A 348 10.53 -11.83 -12.18
CA VAL A 348 11.49 -10.73 -12.03
C VAL A 348 11.36 -10.06 -10.66
N LEU A 349 10.12 -9.71 -10.27
CA LEU A 349 9.86 -9.06 -9.00
C LEU A 349 10.08 -10.01 -7.81
N HIS A 350 9.65 -11.28 -7.94
CA HIS A 350 9.89 -12.32 -6.93
C HIS A 350 11.39 -12.46 -6.64
N SER A 351 12.21 -12.59 -7.70
CA SER A 351 13.68 -12.73 -7.55
C SER A 351 14.31 -11.53 -6.84
N PHE A 352 13.82 -10.32 -7.13
CA PHE A 352 14.28 -9.13 -6.42
C PHE A 352 13.89 -9.16 -4.93
N TYR A 353 12.65 -9.52 -4.60
CA TYR A 353 12.17 -9.58 -3.23
C TYR A 353 12.87 -10.66 -2.40
N ASP A 354 13.14 -11.81 -3.00
CA ASP A 354 13.91 -12.89 -2.35
C ASP A 354 15.35 -12.42 -2.04
N GLY A 355 15.99 -11.74 -3.01
CA GLY A 355 17.31 -11.14 -2.82
C GLY A 355 17.34 -10.11 -1.69
N VAL A 356 16.31 -9.24 -1.58
CA VAL A 356 16.20 -8.27 -0.48
C VAL A 356 15.96 -8.97 0.86
N ALA A 357 15.08 -9.97 0.91
CA ALA A 357 14.79 -10.71 2.14
C ALA A 357 16.03 -11.43 2.70
N SER A 358 16.88 -11.96 1.82
CA SER A 358 18.10 -12.67 2.18
C SER A 358 19.21 -11.77 2.72
N GLN A 359 19.11 -10.44 2.56
CA GLN A 359 20.08 -9.47 3.09
C GLN A 359 19.78 -9.00 4.53
N VAL A 360 18.63 -9.37 5.08
CA VAL A 360 18.16 -8.98 6.42
C VAL A 360 18.53 -10.00 7.49
N ILE A 361 19.66 -10.69 7.35
CA ILE A 361 20.15 -11.70 8.34
C ILE A 361 21.26 -11.10 9.17
#